data_5a64c983631c8ae2ea96996eebf9ac8a
#
_entry.id   5a64c983631c8ae2ea96996eebf9ac8a
#
_cell.length_a   1.000
_cell.length_b   1.000
_cell.length_c   1.000
_cell.angle_alpha   90.00
_cell.angle_beta   90.00
_cell.angle_gamma   90.00
#
_symmetry.space_group_name_H-M   'P 1'
#
loop_
_entity.id
_entity.type
_entity.pdbx_description
1 polymer ?
#
loop_
_entity_poly.entity_id
_entity_poly.type
_entity_poly.pdbx_seq_one_letter_code
_entity_poly.pdbx_strand_id
1 'polypeptide(L)'
;MSINLSHLKKLIATMIPILIAQVSTVGMNFMDSTMSGHVSANDLAGVSIGASLFLPIQTTAMGLLTAATPMAAQLMGKKEKESIPMIIRTGLYLALLLSFLFALLYYLLIDTVLEGLSLAPAVSSIAKDYMLALVGAFLFEMLAMPLRSLTDTVGATTISMRLFLLALPVNGLLNYAFIFGKWGAPALGGVGAGIATLLTYVFLVLLFLAVILSHKPFMGRALFSSPESRLFVWKEYMALGIPNALGVFMETSLFGFIIVFITKFGTETIAAHQAALNFSGIIYMIPMSCSMAMTILVGYEVGARRYDLAREYSRLGLLTTLTGAAITITATLLFRQEIISLYSTDPAVIALGSLFLVYCAGWQLFDDIAAPIQGILRGYKDAKVPFFLMLIAYWFVCFPSGLFFDYVLSHGPESYWQCIDLGVGTSALLLIGRLWWIERKVTRD
;
A
#
# COMPACT_ATOMS: atom_id res chain seq x y z
N MET A 1 -1.78 -29.49 17.85
CA MET A 1 -1.63 -29.23 16.40
C MET A 1 -0.18 -28.83 16.16
N SER A 2 0.66 -29.67 15.56
CA SER A 2 2.09 -29.36 15.35
C SER A 2 2.22 -28.32 14.23
N ILE A 3 2.83 -27.20 14.57
CA ILE A 3 3.20 -26.18 13.57
C ILE A 3 4.26 -26.79 12.67
N ASN A 4 3.99 -26.85 11.36
CA ASN A 4 4.98 -27.31 10.40
C ASN A 4 6.05 -26.23 10.20
N LEU A 5 7.20 -26.42 10.82
CA LEU A 5 8.30 -25.47 10.83
C LEU A 5 8.82 -25.14 9.41
N SER A 6 8.72 -26.09 8.46
CA SER A 6 9.15 -25.85 7.07
C SER A 6 8.21 -24.88 6.35
N HIS A 7 6.89 -24.95 6.58
CA HIS A 7 5.92 -24.04 6.02
C HIS A 7 6.01 -22.66 6.65
N LEU A 8 6.20 -22.58 7.97
CA LEU A 8 6.47 -21.31 8.65
C LEU A 8 7.74 -20.64 8.12
N LYS A 9 8.83 -21.41 7.94
CA LYS A 9 10.06 -20.87 7.36
C LYS A 9 9.84 -20.33 5.95
N LYS A 10 9.04 -21.01 5.12
CA LYS A 10 8.70 -20.53 3.77
C LYS A 10 7.87 -19.26 3.81
N LEU A 11 6.89 -19.16 4.73
CA LEU A 11 6.10 -17.94 4.94
C LEU A 11 7.01 -16.76 5.31
N ILE A 12 7.83 -16.92 6.32
CA ILE A 12 8.75 -15.85 6.78
C ILE A 12 9.74 -15.48 5.68
N ALA A 13 10.30 -16.46 4.96
CA ALA A 13 11.20 -16.22 3.83
C ALA A 13 10.54 -15.49 2.65
N THR A 14 9.21 -15.58 2.51
CA THR A 14 8.46 -14.81 1.51
C THR A 14 8.08 -13.43 2.04
N MET A 15 7.65 -13.33 3.30
CA MET A 15 7.15 -12.11 3.92
C MET A 15 8.24 -11.07 4.21
N ILE A 16 9.39 -11.50 4.76
CA ILE A 16 10.46 -10.57 5.16
C ILE A 16 11.02 -9.77 3.97
N PRO A 17 11.32 -10.39 2.81
CA PRO A 17 11.75 -9.61 1.64
C PRO A 17 10.70 -8.59 1.18
N ILE A 18 9.42 -8.94 1.23
CA ILE A 18 8.34 -8.01 0.90
C ILE A 18 8.32 -6.83 1.88
N LEU A 19 8.44 -7.11 3.19
CA LEU A 19 8.51 -6.08 4.23
C LEU A 19 9.68 -5.11 4.00
N ILE A 20 10.87 -5.64 3.71
CA ILE A 20 12.05 -4.82 3.45
C ILE A 20 11.84 -3.94 2.21
N ALA A 21 11.23 -4.47 1.14
CA ALA A 21 10.91 -3.68 -0.04
C ALA A 21 9.91 -2.54 0.27
N GLN A 22 8.89 -2.82 1.09
CA GLN A 22 7.92 -1.80 1.52
C GLN A 22 8.55 -0.71 2.38
N VAL A 23 9.39 -1.10 3.36
CA VAL A 23 10.16 -0.14 4.19
C VAL A 23 11.09 0.70 3.33
N SER A 24 11.72 0.13 2.29
CA SER A 24 12.56 0.89 1.35
C SER A 24 11.74 1.95 0.60
N THR A 25 10.52 1.63 0.17
CA THR A 25 9.62 2.60 -0.50
C THR A 25 9.26 3.76 0.43
N VAL A 26 8.93 3.46 1.69
CA VAL A 26 8.64 4.53 2.68
C VAL A 26 9.88 5.35 2.99
N GLY A 27 11.07 4.72 3.03
CA GLY A 27 12.34 5.43 3.18
C GLY A 27 12.60 6.42 2.05
N MET A 28 12.26 6.10 0.81
CA MET A 28 12.34 7.04 -0.33
C MET A 28 11.42 8.24 -0.12
N ASN A 29 10.14 8.01 0.22
CA ASN A 29 9.18 9.10 0.48
C ASN A 29 9.61 10.00 1.66
N PHE A 30 10.20 9.40 2.69
CA PHE A 30 10.75 10.14 3.82
C PHE A 30 11.93 11.02 3.41
N MET A 31 12.84 10.51 2.58
CA MET A 31 13.98 11.30 2.06
C MET A 31 13.50 12.44 1.17
N ASP A 32 12.52 12.21 0.29
CA ASP A 32 11.93 13.23 -0.57
C ASP A 32 11.41 14.41 0.26
N SER A 33 10.62 14.13 1.29
CA SER A 33 10.02 15.16 2.16
C SER A 33 11.08 15.86 3.03
N THR A 34 11.96 15.09 3.68
CA THR A 34 12.97 15.63 4.61
C THR A 34 13.98 16.51 3.87
N MET A 35 14.48 16.06 2.73
CA MET A 35 15.46 16.81 1.96
C MET A 35 14.85 18.07 1.33
N SER A 36 13.61 18.01 0.87
CA SER A 36 12.87 19.20 0.40
C SER A 36 12.68 20.23 1.52
N GLY A 37 12.39 19.76 2.75
CA GLY A 37 12.26 20.62 3.92
C GLY A 37 13.54 21.36 4.32
N HIS A 38 14.71 20.83 3.98
CA HIS A 38 15.99 21.52 4.20
C HIS A 38 16.27 22.64 3.21
N VAL A 39 15.51 22.76 2.12
CA VAL A 39 15.63 23.88 1.18
C VAL A 39 14.81 25.06 1.68
N SER A 40 13.51 24.87 1.85
CA SER A 40 12.61 25.91 2.38
C SER A 40 11.29 25.31 2.92
N ALA A 41 10.60 26.09 3.74
CA ALA A 41 9.25 25.74 4.20
C ALA A 41 8.24 25.68 3.04
N ASN A 42 8.41 26.49 2.01
CA ASN A 42 7.55 26.47 0.82
C ASN A 42 7.76 25.19 0.00
N ASP A 43 9.01 24.72 -0.13
CA ASP A 43 9.32 23.46 -0.81
C ASP A 43 8.70 22.26 -0.07
N LEU A 44 8.85 22.20 1.27
CA LEU A 44 8.22 21.17 2.08
C LEU A 44 6.69 21.19 1.94
N ALA A 45 6.07 22.37 2.00
CA ALA A 45 4.62 22.52 1.86
C ALA A 45 4.14 22.08 0.46
N GLY A 46 4.82 22.52 -0.60
CA GLY A 46 4.49 22.17 -1.98
C GLY A 46 4.59 20.66 -2.25
N VAL A 47 5.69 20.03 -1.81
CA VAL A 47 5.88 18.57 -1.88
C VAL A 47 4.83 17.82 -1.09
N SER A 48 4.53 18.25 0.14
CA SER A 48 3.53 17.60 1.01
C SER A 48 2.12 17.65 0.42
N ILE A 49 1.73 18.80 -0.16
CA ILE A 49 0.43 18.97 -0.83
C ILE A 49 0.37 18.09 -2.08
N GLY A 50 1.39 18.14 -2.93
CA GLY A 50 1.46 17.31 -4.13
C GLY A 50 1.40 15.82 -3.81
N ALA A 51 2.17 15.36 -2.82
CA ALA A 51 2.14 13.98 -2.35
C ALA A 51 0.76 13.55 -1.81
N SER A 52 0.09 14.43 -1.05
CA SER A 52 -1.25 14.17 -0.50
C SER A 52 -2.33 14.04 -1.59
N LEU A 53 -2.23 14.84 -2.65
CA LEU A 53 -3.13 14.74 -3.81
C LEU A 53 -2.84 13.49 -4.66
N PHE A 54 -1.58 13.08 -4.73
CA PHE A 54 -1.13 11.94 -5.51
C PHE A 54 -1.47 10.60 -4.85
N LEU A 55 -1.32 10.47 -3.54
CA LEU A 55 -1.43 9.22 -2.78
C LEU A 55 -2.74 8.42 -3.04
N PRO A 56 -3.95 9.01 -3.02
CA PRO A 56 -5.18 8.24 -3.26
C PRO A 56 -5.25 7.68 -4.68
N ILE A 57 -4.76 8.41 -5.67
CA ILE A 57 -4.72 7.97 -7.07
C ILE A 57 -3.72 6.83 -7.23
N GLN A 58 -2.52 7.02 -6.69
CA GLN A 58 -1.44 6.03 -6.71
C GLN A 58 -1.87 4.70 -6.09
N THR A 59 -2.37 4.73 -4.85
CA THR A 59 -2.75 3.52 -4.11
C THR A 59 -3.91 2.79 -4.77
N THR A 60 -4.89 3.53 -5.31
CA THR A 60 -6.03 2.96 -6.04
C THR A 60 -5.57 2.24 -7.32
N ALA A 61 -4.70 2.87 -8.10
CA ALA A 61 -4.14 2.27 -9.31
C ALA A 61 -3.28 1.04 -9.01
N MET A 62 -2.46 1.11 -7.95
CA MET A 62 -1.71 -0.06 -7.46
C MET A 62 -2.65 -1.19 -7.06
N GLY A 63 -3.75 -0.90 -6.37
CA GLY A 63 -4.78 -1.87 -5.99
C GLY A 63 -5.32 -2.64 -7.20
N LEU A 64 -5.54 -1.96 -8.33
CA LEU A 64 -5.96 -2.60 -9.57
C LEU A 64 -4.89 -3.55 -10.13
N LEU A 65 -3.64 -3.09 -10.19
CA LEU A 65 -2.54 -3.86 -10.77
C LEU A 65 -2.12 -5.06 -9.92
N THR A 66 -2.41 -5.07 -8.62
CA THR A 66 -2.13 -6.21 -7.73
C THR A 66 -2.88 -7.49 -8.11
N ALA A 67 -3.92 -7.41 -8.96
CA ALA A 67 -4.63 -8.59 -9.49
C ALA A 67 -3.72 -9.57 -10.26
N ALA A 68 -2.62 -9.10 -10.82
CA ALA A 68 -1.62 -9.96 -11.48
C ALA A 68 -1.06 -11.04 -10.53
N THR A 69 -0.85 -10.70 -9.26
CA THR A 69 -0.21 -11.60 -8.28
C THR A 69 -1.01 -12.89 -8.03
N PRO A 70 -2.30 -12.85 -7.63
CA PRO A 70 -3.06 -14.09 -7.42
C PRO A 70 -3.29 -14.87 -8.72
N MET A 71 -3.44 -14.19 -9.86
CA MET A 71 -3.57 -14.85 -11.16
C MET A 71 -2.31 -15.63 -11.51
N ALA A 72 -1.15 -15.01 -11.43
CA ALA A 72 0.14 -15.64 -11.69
C ALA A 72 0.47 -16.74 -10.69
N ALA A 73 0.19 -16.54 -9.38
CA ALA A 73 0.43 -17.52 -8.33
C ALA A 73 -0.38 -18.81 -8.57
N GLN A 74 -1.66 -18.69 -8.95
CA GLN A 74 -2.47 -19.87 -9.27
C GLN A 74 -1.97 -20.61 -10.52
N LEU A 75 -1.53 -19.90 -11.56
CA LEU A 75 -0.93 -20.54 -12.74
C LEU A 75 0.39 -21.26 -12.40
N MET A 76 1.19 -20.68 -11.51
CA MET A 76 2.38 -21.37 -10.98
C MET A 76 2.00 -22.67 -10.28
N GLY A 77 0.95 -22.67 -9.46
CA GLY A 77 0.43 -23.86 -8.79
C GLY A 77 -0.09 -24.92 -9.76
N LYS A 78 -0.79 -24.51 -10.81
CA LYS A 78 -1.28 -25.38 -11.90
C LYS A 78 -0.18 -25.92 -12.81
N LYS A 79 1.05 -25.42 -12.68
CA LYS A 79 2.19 -25.68 -13.57
C LYS A 79 2.00 -25.14 -14.99
N GLU A 80 1.11 -24.20 -15.19
CA GLU A 80 0.80 -23.52 -16.46
C GLU A 80 1.62 -22.21 -16.59
N LYS A 81 2.93 -22.28 -16.40
CA LYS A 81 3.83 -21.13 -16.35
C LYS A 81 3.83 -20.33 -17.66
N GLU A 82 3.60 -21.00 -18.79
CA GLU A 82 3.60 -20.37 -20.12
C GLU A 82 2.50 -19.34 -20.32
N SER A 83 1.45 -19.38 -19.50
CA SER A 83 0.35 -18.41 -19.52
C SER A 83 0.62 -17.15 -18.69
N ILE A 84 1.63 -17.14 -17.82
CA ILE A 84 1.96 -16.01 -16.94
C ILE A 84 2.35 -14.76 -17.73
N PRO A 85 3.19 -14.83 -18.79
CA PRO A 85 3.55 -13.63 -19.56
C PRO A 85 2.36 -12.86 -20.11
N MET A 86 1.26 -13.54 -20.45
CA MET A 86 0.04 -12.90 -20.93
C MET A 86 -0.65 -12.06 -19.81
N ILE A 87 -0.67 -12.55 -18.57
CA ILE A 87 -1.21 -11.80 -17.42
C ILE A 87 -0.36 -10.55 -17.18
N ILE A 88 0.96 -10.72 -17.13
CA ILE A 88 1.89 -9.60 -16.89
C ILE A 88 1.78 -8.54 -17.99
N ARG A 89 1.69 -8.96 -19.25
CA ARG A 89 1.48 -8.06 -20.40
C ARG A 89 0.17 -7.30 -20.30
N THR A 90 -0.93 -7.97 -19.90
CA THR A 90 -2.21 -7.31 -19.64
C THR A 90 -2.04 -6.25 -18.54
N GLY A 91 -1.32 -6.57 -17.47
CA GLY A 91 -0.96 -5.60 -16.42
C GLY A 91 -0.14 -4.42 -16.92
N LEU A 92 0.82 -4.64 -17.83
CA LEU A 92 1.60 -3.56 -18.46
C LEU A 92 0.72 -2.65 -19.34
N TYR A 93 -0.21 -3.21 -20.12
CA TYR A 93 -1.16 -2.39 -20.88
C TYR A 93 -2.07 -1.56 -19.97
N LEU A 94 -2.54 -2.15 -18.87
CA LEU A 94 -3.30 -1.42 -17.86
C LEU A 94 -2.49 -0.32 -17.19
N ALA A 95 -1.22 -0.58 -16.89
CA ALA A 95 -0.30 0.43 -16.35
C ALA A 95 -0.17 1.64 -17.29
N LEU A 96 -0.02 1.39 -18.59
CA LEU A 96 0.01 2.45 -19.60
C LEU A 96 -1.31 3.22 -19.67
N LEU A 97 -2.44 2.52 -19.67
CA LEU A 97 -3.77 3.14 -19.67
C LEU A 97 -4.01 4.01 -18.44
N LEU A 98 -3.70 3.50 -17.25
CA LEU A 98 -3.84 4.25 -15.99
C LEU A 98 -2.94 5.48 -15.98
N SER A 99 -1.71 5.36 -16.49
CA SER A 99 -0.78 6.48 -16.58
C SER A 99 -1.26 7.56 -17.55
N PHE A 100 -1.82 7.15 -18.69
CA PHE A 100 -2.44 8.08 -19.63
C PHE A 100 -3.64 8.80 -19.00
N LEU A 101 -4.53 8.06 -18.30
CA LEU A 101 -5.68 8.65 -17.61
C LEU A 101 -5.24 9.61 -16.49
N PHE A 102 -4.20 9.26 -15.74
CA PHE A 102 -3.67 10.15 -14.72
C PHE A 102 -3.07 11.42 -15.31
N ALA A 103 -2.29 11.32 -16.39
CA ALA A 103 -1.76 12.49 -17.10
C ALA A 103 -2.90 13.38 -17.62
N LEU A 104 -3.94 12.80 -18.18
CA LEU A 104 -5.11 13.53 -18.65
C LEU A 104 -5.83 14.25 -17.50
N LEU A 105 -6.05 13.55 -16.37
CA LEU A 105 -6.65 14.16 -15.16
C LEU A 105 -5.80 15.31 -14.63
N TYR A 106 -4.49 15.13 -14.59
CA TYR A 106 -3.56 16.20 -14.20
C TYR A 106 -3.76 17.45 -15.07
N TYR A 107 -3.66 17.31 -16.39
CA TYR A 107 -3.79 18.47 -17.30
C TYR A 107 -5.15 19.13 -17.26
N LEU A 108 -6.22 18.40 -16.99
CA LEU A 108 -7.58 18.96 -16.96
C LEU A 108 -7.92 19.61 -15.61
N LEU A 109 -7.39 19.12 -14.50
CA LEU A 109 -7.90 19.44 -13.17
C LEU A 109 -6.91 20.15 -12.26
N ILE A 110 -5.60 20.10 -12.53
CA ILE A 110 -4.58 20.56 -11.58
C ILE A 110 -4.77 22.02 -11.20
N ASP A 111 -5.02 22.90 -12.15
CA ASP A 111 -5.18 24.34 -11.89
C ASP A 111 -6.45 24.60 -11.05
N THR A 112 -7.57 23.98 -11.39
CA THR A 112 -8.83 24.08 -10.64
C THR A 112 -8.67 23.58 -9.20
N VAL A 113 -7.96 22.46 -9.01
CA VAL A 113 -7.72 21.88 -7.67
C VAL A 113 -6.85 22.81 -6.83
N LEU A 114 -5.74 23.32 -7.39
CA LEU A 114 -4.82 24.20 -6.66
C LEU A 114 -5.46 25.58 -6.35
N GLU A 115 -6.26 26.13 -7.26
CA GLU A 115 -7.04 27.35 -7.01
C GLU A 115 -8.04 27.15 -5.87
N GLY A 116 -8.73 26.01 -5.85
CA GLY A 116 -9.67 25.66 -4.78
C GLY A 116 -9.04 25.53 -3.39
N LEU A 117 -7.73 25.23 -3.32
CA LEU A 117 -6.98 25.15 -2.06
C LEU A 117 -6.50 26.50 -1.54
N SER A 118 -6.62 27.58 -2.32
CA SER A 118 -6.24 28.96 -1.93
C SER A 118 -4.82 29.07 -1.33
N LEU A 119 -3.85 28.38 -1.96
CA LEU A 119 -2.46 28.32 -1.50
C LEU A 119 -1.69 29.62 -1.81
N ALA A 120 -0.60 29.84 -1.07
CA ALA A 120 0.37 30.86 -1.46
C ALA A 120 0.94 30.56 -2.86
N PRO A 121 1.12 31.59 -3.74
CA PRO A 121 1.53 31.39 -5.14
C PRO A 121 2.80 30.54 -5.30
N ALA A 122 3.79 30.76 -4.43
CA ALA A 122 5.03 29.97 -4.42
C ALA A 122 4.80 28.49 -4.13
N VAL A 123 3.95 28.17 -3.13
CA VAL A 123 3.61 26.78 -2.76
C VAL A 123 2.79 26.12 -3.86
N SER A 124 1.83 26.82 -4.46
CA SER A 124 1.02 26.33 -5.56
C SER A 124 1.86 25.98 -6.78
N SER A 125 2.83 26.84 -7.15
CA SER A 125 3.76 26.57 -8.26
C SER A 125 4.62 25.31 -7.99
N ILE A 126 5.20 25.20 -6.79
CA ILE A 126 6.01 24.03 -6.42
C ILE A 126 5.16 22.75 -6.45
N ALA A 127 3.94 22.80 -5.89
CA ALA A 127 3.04 21.64 -5.89
C ALA A 127 2.66 21.20 -7.32
N LYS A 128 2.38 22.17 -8.21
CA LYS A 128 2.08 21.92 -9.63
C LYS A 128 3.25 21.24 -10.35
N ASP A 129 4.44 21.80 -10.26
CA ASP A 129 5.62 21.28 -10.93
C ASP A 129 6.07 19.94 -10.35
N TYR A 130 5.97 19.75 -9.03
CA TYR A 130 6.20 18.49 -8.36
C TYR A 130 5.23 17.41 -8.86
N MET A 131 3.93 17.72 -8.92
CA MET A 131 2.92 16.79 -9.44
C MET A 131 3.16 16.46 -10.92
N LEU A 132 3.66 17.39 -11.73
CA LEU A 132 4.04 17.10 -13.12
C LEU A 132 5.17 16.07 -13.19
N ALA A 133 6.18 16.18 -12.34
CA ALA A 133 7.23 15.17 -12.22
C ALA A 133 6.67 13.81 -11.78
N LEU A 134 5.70 13.81 -10.84
CA LEU A 134 5.01 12.60 -10.39
C LEU A 134 4.14 11.96 -11.48
N VAL A 135 3.60 12.71 -12.44
CA VAL A 135 2.91 12.13 -13.62
C VAL A 135 3.87 11.22 -14.39
N GLY A 136 5.11 11.66 -14.60
CA GLY A 136 6.15 10.82 -15.20
C GLY A 136 6.55 9.63 -14.32
N ALA A 137 6.72 9.86 -13.02
CA ALA A 137 7.06 8.82 -12.05
C ALA A 137 5.98 7.72 -12.00
N PHE A 138 4.72 8.10 -12.02
CA PHE A 138 3.57 7.19 -11.99
C PHE A 138 3.59 6.18 -13.14
N LEU A 139 3.99 6.60 -14.35
CA LEU A 139 4.12 5.68 -15.48
C LEU A 139 5.07 4.52 -15.14
N PHE A 140 6.26 4.84 -14.66
CA PHE A 140 7.28 3.82 -14.38
C PHE A 140 6.96 3.03 -13.12
N GLU A 141 6.36 3.65 -12.12
CA GLU A 141 5.86 2.98 -10.92
C GLU A 141 4.79 1.94 -11.28
N MET A 142 3.79 2.33 -12.09
CA MET A 142 2.74 1.41 -12.52
C MET A 142 3.30 0.28 -13.41
N LEU A 143 4.29 0.55 -14.25
CA LEU A 143 4.98 -0.50 -15.02
C LEU A 143 5.79 -1.46 -14.12
N ALA A 144 6.36 -0.97 -13.02
CA ALA A 144 7.09 -1.80 -12.07
C ALA A 144 6.18 -2.81 -11.37
N MET A 145 4.90 -2.53 -11.15
CA MET A 145 3.98 -3.39 -10.40
C MET A 145 3.76 -4.78 -11.05
N PRO A 146 3.39 -4.91 -12.33
CA PRO A 146 3.28 -6.22 -12.97
C PRO A 146 4.62 -6.96 -13.05
N LEU A 147 5.74 -6.24 -13.26
CA LEU A 147 7.08 -6.84 -13.28
C LEU A 147 7.46 -7.40 -11.89
N ARG A 148 7.15 -6.66 -10.83
CA ARG A 148 7.29 -7.12 -9.46
C ARG A 148 6.41 -8.35 -9.19
N SER A 149 5.15 -8.33 -9.64
CA SER A 149 4.24 -9.49 -9.48
C SER A 149 4.81 -10.74 -10.12
N LEU A 150 5.47 -10.62 -11.28
CA LEU A 150 6.15 -11.73 -11.94
C LEU A 150 7.31 -12.28 -11.09
N THR A 151 8.20 -11.40 -10.59
CA THR A 151 9.35 -11.83 -9.79
C THR A 151 8.93 -12.43 -8.47
N ASP A 152 7.93 -11.86 -7.80
CA ASP A 152 7.45 -12.31 -6.50
C ASP A 152 6.72 -13.67 -6.59
N THR A 153 5.96 -13.92 -7.66
CA THR A 153 5.19 -15.15 -7.84
C THR A 153 6.01 -16.34 -8.32
N VAL A 154 7.06 -16.12 -9.06
CA VAL A 154 8.00 -17.20 -9.46
C VAL A 154 8.85 -17.69 -8.25
N GLY A 155 8.64 -17.13 -7.06
CA GLY A 155 9.30 -17.55 -5.83
C GLY A 155 10.58 -16.79 -5.51
N ALA A 156 10.75 -15.61 -6.08
CA ALA A 156 11.94 -14.78 -5.98
C ALA A 156 11.68 -13.40 -5.34
N THR A 157 10.87 -13.33 -4.27
CA THR A 157 10.60 -12.08 -3.52
C THR A 157 11.87 -11.39 -3.04
N THR A 158 12.96 -12.15 -2.84
CA THR A 158 14.29 -11.62 -2.53
C THR A 158 14.89 -10.79 -3.66
N ILE A 159 14.48 -11.01 -4.91
CA ILE A 159 14.91 -10.19 -6.04
C ILE A 159 14.28 -8.80 -5.92
N SER A 160 12.96 -8.73 -5.78
CA SER A 160 12.26 -7.46 -5.56
C SER A 160 12.83 -6.70 -4.37
N MET A 161 13.09 -7.39 -3.25
CA MET A 161 13.75 -6.80 -2.09
C MET A 161 15.10 -6.14 -2.45
N ARG A 162 15.96 -6.85 -3.16
CA ARG A 162 17.28 -6.33 -3.53
C ARG A 162 17.19 -5.12 -4.45
N LEU A 163 16.23 -5.14 -5.39
CA LEU A 163 16.02 -4.04 -6.32
C LEU A 163 15.51 -2.78 -5.61
N PHE A 164 14.57 -2.92 -4.66
CA PHE A 164 14.08 -1.79 -3.87
C PHE A 164 15.12 -1.28 -2.87
N LEU A 165 15.93 -2.18 -2.26
CA LEU A 165 17.07 -1.79 -1.42
C LEU A 165 18.12 -1.00 -2.20
N LEU A 166 18.34 -1.35 -3.47
CA LEU A 166 19.26 -0.63 -4.33
C LEU A 166 18.65 0.71 -4.79
N ALA A 167 17.35 0.77 -5.02
CA ALA A 167 16.66 1.98 -5.41
C ALA A 167 16.69 3.06 -4.31
N LEU A 168 16.69 2.66 -3.03
CA LEU A 168 16.70 3.59 -1.90
C LEU A 168 17.91 4.53 -1.90
N PRO A 169 19.18 4.07 -1.92
CA PRO A 169 20.34 4.98 -2.01
C PRO A 169 20.39 5.74 -3.34
N VAL A 170 19.92 5.16 -4.44
CA VAL A 170 19.84 5.85 -5.73
C VAL A 170 18.89 7.03 -5.65
N ASN A 171 17.72 6.86 -5.04
CA ASN A 171 16.77 7.95 -4.77
C ASN A 171 17.41 9.05 -3.91
N GLY A 172 18.12 8.69 -2.84
CA GLY A 172 18.84 9.65 -1.99
C GLY A 172 19.91 10.46 -2.74
N LEU A 173 20.69 9.80 -3.60
CA LEU A 173 21.69 10.45 -4.44
C LEU A 173 21.05 11.39 -5.47
N LEU A 174 19.97 10.95 -6.12
CA LEU A 174 19.22 11.78 -7.07
C LEU A 174 18.54 12.97 -6.38
N ASN A 175 17.98 12.78 -5.19
CA ASN A 175 17.47 13.87 -4.37
C ASN A 175 18.55 14.89 -4.06
N TYR A 176 19.74 14.43 -3.64
CA TYR A 176 20.87 15.31 -3.37
C TYR A 176 21.29 16.10 -4.61
N ALA A 177 21.29 15.46 -5.78
CA ALA A 177 21.63 16.12 -7.04
C ALA A 177 20.60 17.17 -7.44
N PHE A 178 19.31 16.81 -7.51
CA PHE A 178 18.28 17.66 -8.10
C PHE A 178 17.62 18.63 -7.12
N ILE A 179 17.57 18.33 -5.83
CA ILE A 179 17.07 19.25 -4.81
C ILE A 179 18.10 20.37 -4.58
N PHE A 180 19.37 20.01 -4.37
CA PHE A 180 20.42 20.96 -3.99
C PHE A 180 21.33 21.42 -5.14
N GLY A 181 21.12 20.93 -6.36
CA GLY A 181 21.90 21.33 -7.53
C GLY A 181 23.37 20.87 -7.47
N LYS A 182 23.60 19.62 -7.08
CA LYS A 182 24.94 19.06 -7.00
C LYS A 182 25.32 18.26 -8.27
N TRP A 183 26.61 18.08 -8.48
CA TRP A 183 27.17 17.33 -9.63
C TRP A 183 26.75 17.83 -11.00
N GLY A 184 26.47 19.15 -11.12
CA GLY A 184 26.04 19.77 -12.38
C GLY A 184 24.54 19.67 -12.69
N ALA A 185 23.74 19.09 -11.78
CA ALA A 185 22.28 19.10 -11.89
C ALA A 185 21.72 20.50 -11.50
N PRO A 186 20.57 20.92 -12.04
CA PRO A 186 19.91 22.16 -11.62
C PRO A 186 19.37 22.04 -10.19
N ALA A 187 19.47 23.10 -9.41
CA ALA A 187 18.89 23.18 -8.07
C ALA A 187 17.38 23.47 -8.22
N LEU A 188 16.54 22.46 -8.06
CA LEU A 188 15.09 22.54 -8.31
C LEU A 188 14.27 22.56 -7.01
N GLY A 189 14.92 22.50 -5.84
CA GLY A 189 14.20 22.46 -4.57
C GLY A 189 13.27 21.25 -4.47
N GLY A 190 12.04 21.45 -3.95
CA GLY A 190 11.04 20.39 -3.81
C GLY A 190 10.65 19.71 -5.12
N VAL A 191 10.67 20.41 -6.26
CA VAL A 191 10.41 19.82 -7.58
C VAL A 191 11.47 18.77 -7.92
N GLY A 192 12.72 18.99 -7.47
CA GLY A 192 13.82 18.04 -7.62
C GLY A 192 13.53 16.67 -7.00
N ALA A 193 12.78 16.60 -5.90
CA ALA A 193 12.33 15.35 -5.31
C ALA A 193 11.44 14.54 -6.26
N GLY A 194 10.50 15.19 -6.94
CA GLY A 194 9.64 14.54 -7.94
C GLY A 194 10.44 13.98 -9.12
N ILE A 195 11.45 14.71 -9.60
CA ILE A 195 12.34 14.25 -10.67
C ILE A 195 13.22 13.08 -10.19
N ALA A 196 13.72 13.15 -8.97
CA ALA A 196 14.49 12.05 -8.38
C ALA A 196 13.65 10.78 -8.28
N THR A 197 12.39 10.89 -7.85
CA THR A 197 11.43 9.78 -7.78
C THR A 197 11.15 9.21 -9.19
N LEU A 198 10.94 10.07 -10.19
CA LEU A 198 10.79 9.62 -11.58
C LEU A 198 12.00 8.80 -12.04
N LEU A 199 13.20 9.33 -11.89
CA LEU A 199 14.43 8.66 -12.33
C LEU A 199 14.69 7.36 -11.53
N THR A 200 14.33 7.34 -10.26
CA THR A 200 14.41 6.13 -9.42
C THR A 200 13.50 5.02 -9.94
N TYR A 201 12.26 5.34 -10.32
CA TYR A 201 11.35 4.34 -10.90
C TYR A 201 11.75 3.92 -12.31
N VAL A 202 12.31 4.83 -13.12
CA VAL A 202 12.95 4.45 -14.41
C VAL A 202 14.05 3.43 -14.18
N PHE A 203 14.97 3.72 -13.25
CA PHE A 203 16.04 2.81 -12.87
C PHE A 203 15.51 1.46 -12.38
N LEU A 204 14.49 1.47 -11.52
CA LEU A 204 13.87 0.26 -10.98
C LEU A 204 13.24 -0.62 -12.08
N VAL A 205 12.51 -0.01 -13.03
CA VAL A 205 11.94 -0.73 -14.18
C VAL A 205 13.03 -1.35 -15.04
N LEU A 206 14.11 -0.61 -15.32
CA LEU A 206 15.25 -1.13 -16.07
C LEU A 206 15.92 -2.32 -15.37
N LEU A 207 16.04 -2.26 -14.04
CA LEU A 207 16.56 -3.38 -13.24
C LEU A 207 15.65 -4.59 -13.29
N PHE A 208 14.32 -4.41 -13.12
CA PHE A 208 13.36 -5.50 -13.26
C PHE A 208 13.45 -6.15 -14.65
N LEU A 209 13.48 -5.34 -15.70
CA LEU A 209 13.61 -5.84 -17.08
C LEU A 209 14.93 -6.58 -17.27
N ALA A 210 16.06 -6.04 -16.78
CA ALA A 210 17.35 -6.70 -16.86
C ALA A 210 17.34 -8.08 -16.19
N VAL A 211 16.76 -8.20 -15.01
CA VAL A 211 16.63 -9.48 -14.29
C VAL A 211 15.70 -10.44 -15.03
N ILE A 212 14.52 -9.97 -15.46
CA ILE A 212 13.52 -10.79 -16.13
C ILE A 212 14.03 -11.32 -17.49
N LEU A 213 14.76 -10.51 -18.23
CA LEU A 213 15.34 -10.91 -19.53
C LEU A 213 16.55 -11.82 -19.40
N SER A 214 17.35 -11.67 -18.31
CA SER A 214 18.57 -12.45 -18.08
C SER A 214 18.31 -13.85 -17.55
N HIS A 215 17.21 -14.05 -16.79
CA HIS A 215 16.96 -15.29 -16.07
C HIS A 215 15.83 -16.10 -16.73
N LYS A 216 16.15 -17.29 -17.23
CA LYS A 216 15.21 -18.20 -17.91
C LYS A 216 13.88 -18.45 -17.15
N PRO A 217 13.84 -18.61 -15.82
CA PRO A 217 12.60 -18.90 -15.08
C PRO A 217 11.50 -17.84 -15.29
N PHE A 218 11.86 -16.58 -15.59
CA PHE A 218 10.89 -15.49 -15.76
C PHE A 218 10.30 -15.38 -17.15
N MET A 219 10.75 -16.20 -18.11
CA MET A 219 10.23 -16.22 -19.50
C MET A 219 10.18 -14.82 -20.13
N GLY A 220 11.19 -13.98 -19.86
CA GLY A 220 11.22 -12.59 -20.30
C GLY A 220 11.06 -12.41 -21.81
N ARG A 221 11.56 -13.35 -22.62
CA ARG A 221 11.36 -13.30 -24.09
C ARG A 221 9.88 -13.49 -24.48
N ALA A 222 9.14 -14.37 -23.78
CA ALA A 222 7.73 -14.58 -24.03
C ALA A 222 6.87 -13.37 -23.65
N LEU A 223 7.37 -12.50 -22.77
CA LEU A 223 6.68 -11.27 -22.40
C LEU A 223 6.50 -10.32 -23.60
N PHE A 224 7.45 -10.33 -24.55
CA PHE A 224 7.46 -9.43 -25.71
C PHE A 224 7.23 -10.14 -27.05
N SER A 225 7.23 -11.48 -27.11
CA SER A 225 7.23 -12.25 -28.36
C SER A 225 5.86 -12.46 -28.99
N SER A 226 4.76 -12.27 -28.25
CA SER A 226 3.40 -12.44 -28.78
C SER A 226 2.49 -11.31 -28.31
N PRO A 227 1.84 -10.55 -29.21
CA PRO A 227 0.92 -9.49 -28.85
C PRO A 227 -0.45 -10.01 -28.39
N GLU A 228 -0.68 -11.33 -28.37
CA GLU A 228 -1.97 -11.89 -28.04
C GLU A 228 -2.38 -11.53 -26.59
N SER A 229 -3.44 -10.76 -26.52
CA SER A 229 -4.17 -10.48 -25.27
C SER A 229 -5.55 -11.10 -25.40
N ARG A 230 -5.82 -12.15 -24.62
CA ARG A 230 -7.12 -12.82 -24.67
C ARG A 230 -8.14 -12.04 -23.83
N LEU A 231 -9.30 -11.76 -24.37
CA LEU A 231 -10.40 -11.03 -23.68
C LEU A 231 -10.75 -11.66 -22.34
N PHE A 232 -10.59 -12.98 -22.21
CA PHE A 232 -10.81 -13.68 -20.95
C PHE A 232 -9.86 -13.20 -19.84
N VAL A 233 -8.57 -12.98 -20.14
CA VAL A 233 -7.57 -12.48 -19.17
C VAL A 233 -7.92 -11.06 -18.72
N TRP A 234 -8.34 -10.21 -19.64
CA TRP A 234 -8.80 -8.86 -19.30
C TRP A 234 -10.00 -8.89 -18.36
N LYS A 235 -11.01 -9.73 -18.67
CA LYS A 235 -12.20 -9.86 -17.80
C LYS A 235 -11.83 -10.36 -16.41
N GLU A 236 -10.97 -11.36 -16.30
CA GLU A 236 -10.53 -11.88 -15.01
C GLU A 236 -9.70 -10.85 -14.24
N TYR A 237 -8.78 -10.16 -14.92
CA TYR A 237 -7.97 -9.12 -14.33
C TYR A 237 -8.83 -7.98 -13.77
N MET A 238 -9.83 -7.51 -14.53
CA MET A 238 -10.75 -6.47 -14.10
C MET A 238 -11.66 -6.94 -12.96
N ALA A 239 -12.15 -8.18 -13.03
CA ALA A 239 -13.00 -8.77 -11.98
C ALA A 239 -12.31 -8.86 -10.61
N LEU A 240 -10.97 -8.97 -10.60
CA LEU A 240 -10.15 -8.95 -9.38
C LEU A 240 -9.64 -7.55 -9.05
N GLY A 241 -9.16 -6.84 -10.06
CA GLY A 241 -8.48 -5.55 -9.87
C GLY A 241 -9.42 -4.42 -9.47
N ILE A 242 -10.60 -4.32 -10.10
CA ILE A 242 -11.55 -3.25 -9.77
C ILE A 242 -12.03 -3.33 -8.31
N PRO A 243 -12.48 -4.48 -7.78
CA PRO A 243 -12.84 -4.56 -6.36
C PRO A 243 -11.67 -4.25 -5.42
N ASN A 244 -10.45 -4.70 -5.74
CA ASN A 244 -9.27 -4.36 -4.96
C ASN A 244 -9.00 -2.85 -4.97
N ALA A 245 -9.02 -2.21 -6.14
CA ALA A 245 -8.82 -0.78 -6.29
C ALA A 245 -9.86 0.03 -5.51
N LEU A 246 -11.13 -0.34 -5.66
CA LEU A 246 -12.22 0.31 -4.93
C LEU A 246 -12.12 0.10 -3.42
N GLY A 247 -11.68 -1.09 -2.97
CA GLY A 247 -11.45 -1.36 -1.55
C GLY A 247 -10.37 -0.44 -0.96
N VAL A 248 -9.24 -0.31 -1.63
CA VAL A 248 -8.15 0.61 -1.23
C VAL A 248 -8.62 2.07 -1.28
N PHE A 249 -9.36 2.46 -2.32
CA PHE A 249 -9.93 3.82 -2.42
C PHE A 249 -10.89 4.11 -1.26
N MET A 250 -11.78 3.18 -0.91
CA MET A 250 -12.72 3.36 0.20
C MET A 250 -12.01 3.51 1.54
N GLU A 251 -10.95 2.74 1.77
CA GLU A 251 -10.14 2.83 2.98
C GLU A 251 -9.40 4.16 3.05
N THR A 252 -8.66 4.53 2.01
CA THR A 252 -7.89 5.79 1.99
C THR A 252 -8.79 7.03 2.04
N SER A 253 -9.95 7.00 1.39
CA SER A 253 -10.92 8.10 1.44
C SER A 253 -11.55 8.26 2.82
N LEU A 254 -11.82 7.17 3.54
CA LEU A 254 -12.32 7.23 4.92
C LEU A 254 -11.36 8.01 5.83
N PHE A 255 -10.06 7.69 5.79
CA PHE A 255 -9.05 8.42 6.56
C PHE A 255 -8.97 9.90 6.16
N GLY A 256 -9.10 10.20 4.87
CA GLY A 256 -9.18 11.58 4.38
C GLY A 256 -10.40 12.34 4.89
N PHE A 257 -11.57 11.69 4.99
CA PHE A 257 -12.76 12.31 5.58
C PHE A 257 -12.63 12.51 7.09
N ILE A 258 -12.07 11.54 7.81
CA ILE A 258 -11.87 11.64 9.26
C ILE A 258 -11.00 12.85 9.60
N ILE A 259 -9.92 13.11 8.85
CA ILE A 259 -9.07 14.29 9.05
C ILE A 259 -9.90 15.59 8.99
N VAL A 260 -10.81 15.71 8.02
CA VAL A 260 -11.65 16.92 7.89
C VAL A 260 -12.48 17.16 9.15
N PHE A 261 -13.05 16.10 9.74
CA PHE A 261 -13.83 16.25 10.99
C PHE A 261 -12.96 16.52 12.22
N ILE A 262 -11.72 16.03 12.24
CA ILE A 262 -10.77 16.28 13.33
C ILE A 262 -10.32 17.75 13.36
N THR A 263 -10.31 18.46 12.22
CA THR A 263 -9.85 19.86 12.14
C THR A 263 -10.61 20.78 13.09
N LYS A 264 -11.88 20.53 13.38
CA LYS A 264 -12.69 21.34 14.31
C LYS A 264 -12.20 21.37 15.76
N PHE A 265 -11.36 20.39 16.14
CA PHE A 265 -10.83 20.28 17.51
C PHE A 265 -9.50 21.02 17.73
N GLY A 266 -9.01 21.72 16.71
CA GLY A 266 -7.82 22.57 16.79
C GLY A 266 -6.52 21.91 16.34
N THR A 267 -5.47 22.74 16.29
CA THR A 267 -4.17 22.37 15.70
C THR A 267 -3.42 21.31 16.49
N GLU A 268 -3.53 21.32 17.82
CA GLU A 268 -2.90 20.30 18.69
C GLU A 268 -3.48 18.90 18.42
N THR A 269 -4.81 18.84 18.22
CA THR A 269 -5.50 17.58 17.90
C THR A 269 -5.09 17.06 16.52
N ILE A 270 -4.97 17.93 15.53
CA ILE A 270 -4.50 17.56 14.20
C ILE A 270 -3.06 17.02 14.28
N ALA A 271 -2.18 17.70 15.01
CA ALA A 271 -0.79 17.28 15.18
C ALA A 271 -0.70 15.89 15.87
N ALA A 272 -1.45 15.68 16.94
CA ALA A 272 -1.53 14.43 17.67
C ALA A 272 -2.07 13.29 16.79
N HIS A 273 -3.13 13.56 16.02
CA HIS A 273 -3.71 12.62 15.06
C HIS A 273 -2.72 12.21 13.97
N GLN A 274 -2.03 13.17 13.36
CA GLN A 274 -1.03 12.88 12.33
C GLN A 274 0.15 12.08 12.87
N ALA A 275 0.65 12.39 14.06
CA ALA A 275 1.72 11.64 14.71
C ALA A 275 1.30 10.17 14.92
N ALA A 276 0.09 9.94 15.47
CA ALA A 276 -0.43 8.60 15.71
C ALA A 276 -0.66 7.82 14.39
N LEU A 277 -1.21 8.45 13.35
CA LEU A 277 -1.39 7.81 12.03
C LEU A 277 -0.07 7.47 11.37
N ASN A 278 0.92 8.35 11.40
CA ASN A 278 2.24 8.07 10.83
C ASN A 278 2.90 6.86 11.49
N PHE A 279 2.86 6.79 12.81
CA PHE A 279 3.38 5.64 13.55
C PHE A 279 2.61 4.36 13.20
N SER A 280 1.28 4.40 13.19
CA SER A 280 0.43 3.26 12.82
C SER A 280 0.72 2.77 11.40
N GLY A 281 0.96 3.67 10.45
CA GLY A 281 1.31 3.33 9.08
C GLY A 281 2.62 2.54 8.95
N ILE A 282 3.61 2.83 9.81
CA ILE A 282 4.87 2.06 9.86
C ILE A 282 4.61 0.63 10.35
N ILE A 283 3.83 0.48 11.41
CA ILE A 283 3.51 -0.84 11.98
C ILE A 283 2.63 -1.65 11.01
N TYR A 284 1.70 -1.02 10.32
CA TYR A 284 0.82 -1.67 9.33
C TYR A 284 1.58 -2.37 8.18
N MET A 285 2.83 -2.01 7.93
CA MET A 285 3.64 -2.71 6.92
C MET A 285 3.85 -4.19 7.23
N ILE A 286 3.79 -4.59 8.49
CA ILE A 286 3.94 -5.99 8.92
C ILE A 286 2.74 -6.82 8.44
N PRO A 287 1.48 -6.54 8.83
CA PRO A 287 0.33 -7.28 8.34
C PRO A 287 0.12 -7.14 6.83
N MET A 288 0.44 -5.99 6.23
CA MET A 288 0.39 -5.78 4.78
C MET A 288 1.37 -6.71 4.05
N SER A 289 2.59 -6.86 4.54
CA SER A 289 3.60 -7.75 3.95
C SER A 289 3.19 -9.23 4.09
N CYS A 290 2.58 -9.60 5.21
CA CYS A 290 1.98 -10.92 5.40
C CYS A 290 0.82 -11.14 4.40
N SER A 291 -0.05 -10.17 4.22
CA SER A 291 -1.15 -10.18 3.25
C SER A 291 -0.66 -10.47 1.83
N MET A 292 0.41 -9.80 1.40
CA MET A 292 1.03 -10.04 0.09
C MET A 292 1.64 -11.44 -0.01
N ALA A 293 2.34 -11.90 1.03
CA ALA A 293 2.90 -13.25 1.09
C ALA A 293 1.79 -14.32 1.04
N MET A 294 0.66 -14.09 1.75
CA MET A 294 -0.50 -14.98 1.71
C MET A 294 -1.12 -15.05 0.31
N THR A 295 -1.24 -13.94 -0.39
CA THR A 295 -1.74 -13.92 -1.77
C THR A 295 -0.92 -14.84 -2.68
N ILE A 296 0.40 -14.87 -2.51
CA ILE A 296 1.31 -15.71 -3.30
C ILE A 296 1.20 -17.18 -2.86
N LEU A 297 1.38 -17.47 -1.56
CA LEU A 297 1.48 -18.83 -1.06
C LEU A 297 0.14 -19.58 -1.14
N VAL A 298 -0.93 -18.94 -0.68
CA VAL A 298 -2.29 -19.52 -0.76
C VAL A 298 -2.72 -19.63 -2.22
N GLY A 299 -2.47 -18.59 -3.04
CA GLY A 299 -2.78 -18.64 -4.47
C GLY A 299 -2.08 -19.80 -5.18
N TYR A 300 -0.80 -20.04 -4.87
CA TYR A 300 -0.06 -21.19 -5.41
C TYR A 300 -0.71 -22.53 -5.00
N GLU A 301 -1.02 -22.73 -3.72
CA GLU A 301 -1.60 -23.99 -3.23
C GLU A 301 -3.02 -24.22 -3.76
N VAL A 302 -3.82 -23.16 -3.87
CA VAL A 302 -5.15 -23.20 -4.50
C VAL A 302 -5.04 -23.57 -5.98
N GLY A 303 -4.09 -22.98 -6.71
CA GLY A 303 -3.82 -23.36 -8.09
C GLY A 303 -3.41 -24.82 -8.25
N ALA A 304 -2.63 -25.34 -7.32
CA ALA A 304 -2.21 -26.75 -7.27
C ALA A 304 -3.31 -27.70 -6.74
N ARG A 305 -4.51 -27.20 -6.42
CA ARG A 305 -5.61 -27.94 -5.77
C ARG A 305 -5.24 -28.57 -4.43
N ARG A 306 -4.26 -28.01 -3.72
CA ARG A 306 -3.82 -28.49 -2.39
C ARG A 306 -4.44 -27.65 -1.30
N TYR A 307 -5.76 -27.74 -1.15
CA TYR A 307 -6.55 -26.90 -0.27
C TYR A 307 -6.19 -27.03 1.22
N ASP A 308 -5.75 -28.21 1.64
CA ASP A 308 -5.29 -28.42 3.04
C ASP A 308 -4.05 -27.60 3.34
N LEU A 309 -3.09 -27.54 2.40
CA LEU A 309 -1.91 -26.70 2.53
C LEU A 309 -2.25 -25.20 2.45
N ALA A 310 -3.19 -24.82 1.58
CA ALA A 310 -3.70 -23.44 1.54
C ALA A 310 -4.25 -23.01 2.91
N ARG A 311 -5.04 -23.87 3.58
CA ARG A 311 -5.55 -23.61 4.94
C ARG A 311 -4.44 -23.57 5.98
N GLU A 312 -3.45 -24.43 5.86
CA GLU A 312 -2.30 -24.43 6.76
C GLU A 312 -1.56 -23.08 6.67
N TYR A 313 -1.29 -22.59 5.44
CA TYR A 313 -0.71 -21.26 5.25
C TYR A 313 -1.62 -20.14 5.77
N SER A 314 -2.94 -20.22 5.57
CA SER A 314 -3.91 -19.26 6.12
C SER A 314 -3.77 -19.15 7.65
N ARG A 315 -3.71 -20.29 8.34
CA ARG A 315 -3.55 -20.34 9.81
C ARG A 315 -2.18 -19.82 10.25
N LEU A 316 -1.11 -20.23 9.56
CA LEU A 316 0.24 -19.76 9.86
C LEU A 316 0.38 -18.25 9.67
N GLY A 317 -0.21 -17.71 8.60
CA GLY A 317 -0.24 -16.26 8.36
C GLY A 317 -0.91 -15.50 9.49
N LEU A 318 -2.10 -15.91 9.90
CA LEU A 318 -2.84 -15.31 11.02
C LEU A 318 -2.07 -15.44 12.34
N LEU A 319 -1.47 -16.60 12.64
CA LEU A 319 -0.66 -16.79 13.84
C LEU A 319 0.58 -15.86 13.83
N THR A 320 1.22 -15.70 12.68
CA THR A 320 2.40 -14.85 12.53
C THR A 320 2.06 -13.38 12.77
N THR A 321 0.97 -12.87 12.17
CA THR A 321 0.55 -11.49 12.39
C THR A 321 0.05 -11.24 13.81
N LEU A 322 -0.74 -12.15 14.39
CA LEU A 322 -1.18 -12.03 15.76
C LEU A 322 -0.03 -12.08 16.79
N THR A 323 1.01 -12.87 16.51
CA THR A 323 2.22 -12.87 17.35
C THR A 323 2.97 -11.54 17.18
N GLY A 324 3.09 -11.03 15.97
CA GLY A 324 3.64 -9.71 15.70
C GLY A 324 2.82 -8.60 16.37
N ALA A 325 1.49 -8.67 16.27
CA ALA A 325 0.56 -7.75 16.93
C ALA A 325 0.78 -7.70 18.45
N ALA A 326 0.87 -8.86 19.10
CA ALA A 326 1.11 -8.93 20.54
C ALA A 326 2.39 -8.17 20.95
N ILE A 327 3.46 -8.30 20.15
CA ILE A 327 4.73 -7.59 20.41
C ILE A 327 4.57 -6.09 20.15
N THR A 328 4.05 -5.71 18.99
CA THR A 328 3.97 -4.30 18.59
C THR A 328 2.94 -3.53 19.41
N ILE A 329 1.78 -4.12 19.74
CA ILE A 329 0.77 -3.53 20.64
C ILE A 329 1.35 -3.31 22.03
N THR A 330 2.04 -4.32 22.59
CA THR A 330 2.67 -4.18 23.89
C THR A 330 3.70 -3.06 23.89
N ALA A 331 4.56 -3.00 22.86
CA ALA A 331 5.55 -1.93 22.72
C ALA A 331 4.87 -0.56 22.56
N THR A 332 3.82 -0.46 21.74
CA THR A 332 3.08 0.79 21.54
C THR A 332 2.47 1.29 22.84
N LEU A 333 1.83 0.41 23.63
CA LEU A 333 1.20 0.79 24.91
C LEU A 333 2.22 1.18 25.98
N LEU A 334 3.37 0.48 26.04
CA LEU A 334 4.42 0.77 27.01
C LEU A 334 5.16 2.08 26.71
N PHE A 335 5.44 2.34 25.42
CA PHE A 335 6.27 3.46 24.97
C PHE A 335 5.49 4.57 24.26
N ARG A 336 4.15 4.66 24.49
CA ARG A 336 3.27 5.60 23.76
C ARG A 336 3.68 7.06 23.91
N GLN A 337 4.17 7.48 25.08
CA GLN A 337 4.61 8.86 25.31
C GLN A 337 5.92 9.15 24.60
N GLU A 338 6.88 8.24 24.69
CA GLU A 338 8.17 8.30 24.02
C GLU A 338 7.99 8.32 22.50
N ILE A 339 7.09 7.49 21.97
CA ILE A 339 6.78 7.44 20.54
C ILE A 339 6.26 8.79 20.06
N ILE A 340 5.28 9.39 20.71
CA ILE A 340 4.73 10.69 20.30
C ILE A 340 5.74 11.81 20.54
N SER A 341 6.60 11.72 21.55
CA SER A 341 7.65 12.71 21.80
C SER A 341 8.69 12.79 20.67
N LEU A 342 8.80 11.77 19.82
CA LEU A 342 9.62 11.83 18.61
C LEU A 342 9.03 12.77 17.54
N TYR A 343 7.73 13.02 17.58
CA TYR A 343 7.01 13.86 16.61
C TYR A 343 6.77 15.29 17.11
N SER A 344 6.62 15.48 18.42
CA SER A 344 6.33 16.78 19.02
C SER A 344 6.92 16.91 20.42
N THR A 345 7.33 18.14 20.77
CA THR A 345 7.77 18.51 22.12
C THR A 345 6.65 19.16 22.95
N ASP A 346 5.50 19.42 22.32
CA ASP A 346 4.35 20.02 22.99
C ASP A 346 3.65 19.02 23.93
N PRO A 347 3.55 19.33 25.26
CA PRO A 347 2.93 18.44 26.23
C PRO A 347 1.46 18.09 25.90
N ALA A 348 0.69 19.01 25.32
CA ALA A 348 -0.70 18.79 24.93
C ALA A 348 -0.80 17.79 23.79
N VAL A 349 0.08 17.92 22.77
CA VAL A 349 0.17 16.98 21.65
C VAL A 349 0.62 15.60 22.12
N ILE A 350 1.61 15.54 23.04
CA ILE A 350 2.09 14.28 23.61
C ILE A 350 0.98 13.56 24.40
N ALA A 351 0.25 14.28 25.23
CA ALA A 351 -0.84 13.72 26.01
C ALA A 351 -1.95 13.13 25.12
N LEU A 352 -2.42 13.93 24.14
CA LEU A 352 -3.50 13.53 23.25
C LEU A 352 -3.06 12.44 22.26
N GLY A 353 -1.86 12.56 21.69
CA GLY A 353 -1.31 11.55 20.79
C GLY A 353 -1.06 10.22 21.49
N SER A 354 -0.63 10.23 22.76
CA SER A 354 -0.48 9.03 23.58
C SER A 354 -1.82 8.34 23.84
N LEU A 355 -2.91 9.10 23.97
CA LEU A 355 -4.27 8.56 24.07
C LEU A 355 -4.69 7.95 22.73
N PHE A 356 -4.43 8.62 21.62
CA PHE A 356 -4.73 8.08 20.29
C PHE A 356 -3.98 6.78 19.99
N LEU A 357 -2.76 6.62 20.49
CA LEU A 357 -2.03 5.35 20.37
C LEU A 357 -2.69 4.19 21.14
N VAL A 358 -3.50 4.46 22.16
CA VAL A 358 -4.29 3.39 22.80
C VAL A 358 -5.36 2.86 21.85
N TYR A 359 -6.06 3.75 21.16
CA TYR A 359 -7.00 3.34 20.10
C TYR A 359 -6.27 2.69 18.91
N CYS A 360 -5.10 3.22 18.52
CA CYS A 360 -4.26 2.56 17.51
C CYS A 360 -3.96 1.11 17.87
N ALA A 361 -3.73 0.79 19.14
CA ALA A 361 -3.48 -0.58 19.58
C ALA A 361 -4.71 -1.48 19.39
N GLY A 362 -5.93 -0.94 19.62
CA GLY A 362 -7.19 -1.63 19.32
C GLY A 362 -7.37 -1.88 17.83
N TRP A 363 -7.23 -0.84 17.03
CA TRP A 363 -7.29 -0.92 15.58
C TRP A 363 -6.26 -1.91 15.02
N GLN A 364 -5.02 -1.83 15.46
CA GLN A 364 -3.95 -2.70 15.02
C GLN A 364 -4.28 -4.18 15.21
N LEU A 365 -4.87 -4.57 16.34
CA LEU A 365 -5.27 -5.96 16.59
C LEU A 365 -6.23 -6.46 15.50
N PHE A 366 -7.24 -5.68 15.15
CA PHE A 366 -8.21 -6.04 14.12
C PHE A 366 -7.61 -6.03 12.73
N ASP A 367 -6.69 -5.11 12.46
CA ASP A 367 -6.01 -4.98 11.18
C ASP A 367 -5.02 -6.12 10.92
N ASP A 368 -4.32 -6.58 11.97
CA ASP A 368 -3.48 -7.78 11.95
C ASP A 368 -4.26 -9.09 11.69
N ILE A 369 -5.58 -9.04 11.81
CA ILE A 369 -6.50 -10.11 11.40
C ILE A 369 -7.03 -9.85 9.99
N ALA A 370 -7.52 -8.65 9.71
CA ALA A 370 -8.20 -8.31 8.47
C ALA A 370 -7.26 -8.34 7.25
N ALA A 371 -6.06 -7.75 7.37
CA ALA A 371 -5.13 -7.63 6.24
C ALA A 371 -4.61 -9.00 5.73
N PRO A 372 -4.17 -9.95 6.58
CA PRO A 372 -3.82 -11.29 6.11
C PRO A 372 -4.99 -12.02 5.46
N ILE A 373 -6.21 -11.91 6.02
CA ILE A 373 -7.40 -12.53 5.46
C ILE A 373 -7.71 -11.98 4.07
N GLN A 374 -7.59 -10.67 3.86
CA GLN A 374 -7.71 -10.08 2.53
C GLN A 374 -6.69 -10.70 1.55
N GLY A 375 -5.45 -10.90 1.98
CA GLY A 375 -4.41 -11.55 1.19
C GLY A 375 -4.76 -13.00 0.85
N ILE A 376 -5.28 -13.75 1.81
CA ILE A 376 -5.74 -15.13 1.64
C ILE A 376 -6.90 -15.17 0.63
N LEU A 377 -7.92 -14.33 0.80
CA LEU A 377 -9.07 -14.26 -0.10
C LEU A 377 -8.66 -13.87 -1.52
N ARG A 378 -7.69 -12.95 -1.69
CA ARG A 378 -7.09 -12.68 -3.00
C ARG A 378 -6.42 -13.91 -3.60
N GLY A 379 -5.73 -14.72 -2.78
CA GLY A 379 -5.17 -16.01 -3.20
C GLY A 379 -6.22 -16.98 -3.75
N TYR A 380 -7.43 -16.98 -3.18
CA TYR A 380 -8.60 -17.71 -3.69
C TYR A 380 -9.28 -17.02 -4.89
N LYS A 381 -8.77 -15.86 -5.34
CA LYS A 381 -9.40 -14.99 -6.36
C LYS A 381 -10.78 -14.47 -5.93
N ASP A 382 -11.03 -14.35 -4.65
CA ASP A 382 -12.23 -13.72 -4.10
C ASP A 382 -11.92 -12.28 -3.69
N ALA A 383 -12.20 -11.34 -4.58
CA ALA A 383 -12.00 -9.91 -4.34
C ALA A 383 -13.33 -9.15 -4.20
N LYS A 384 -14.38 -9.62 -4.89
CA LYS A 384 -15.66 -8.92 -4.96
C LYS A 384 -16.41 -8.89 -3.62
N VAL A 385 -16.49 -10.04 -2.94
CA VAL A 385 -17.21 -10.11 -1.66
C VAL A 385 -16.45 -9.36 -0.56
N PRO A 386 -15.13 -9.52 -0.38
CA PRO A 386 -14.34 -8.70 0.55
C PRO A 386 -14.55 -7.19 0.35
N PHE A 387 -14.59 -6.70 -0.90
CA PHE A 387 -14.86 -5.30 -1.16
C PHE A 387 -16.20 -4.85 -0.56
N PHE A 388 -17.29 -5.57 -0.79
CA PHE A 388 -18.60 -5.21 -0.22
C PHE A 388 -18.63 -5.29 1.30
N LEU A 389 -17.95 -6.26 1.90
CA LEU A 389 -17.84 -6.38 3.35
C LEU A 389 -17.09 -5.19 3.95
N MET A 390 -16.00 -4.76 3.31
CA MET A 390 -15.24 -3.59 3.71
C MET A 390 -16.03 -2.29 3.51
N LEU A 391 -16.77 -2.17 2.40
CA LEU A 391 -17.65 -1.04 2.16
C LEU A 391 -18.68 -0.89 3.29
N ILE A 392 -19.32 -1.99 3.70
CA ILE A 392 -20.27 -2.00 4.81
C ILE A 392 -19.57 -1.57 6.10
N ALA A 393 -18.41 -2.18 6.43
CA ALA A 393 -17.70 -1.93 7.67
C ALA A 393 -17.21 -0.46 7.78
N TYR A 394 -16.68 0.11 6.71
CA TYR A 394 -16.08 1.43 6.73
C TYR A 394 -17.10 2.55 6.53
N TRP A 395 -18.01 2.43 5.57
CA TRP A 395 -18.92 3.53 5.22
C TRP A 395 -20.28 3.47 5.88
N PHE A 396 -20.76 2.27 6.24
CA PHE A 396 -22.08 2.12 6.91
C PHE A 396 -21.96 1.86 8.41
N VAL A 397 -20.82 1.42 8.92
CA VAL A 397 -20.59 1.22 10.36
C VAL A 397 -19.64 2.28 10.91
N CYS A 398 -18.40 2.37 10.42
CA CYS A 398 -17.38 3.28 10.94
C CYS A 398 -17.82 4.74 10.84
N PHE A 399 -18.05 5.24 9.64
CA PHE A 399 -18.33 6.66 9.43
C PHE A 399 -19.57 7.16 10.20
N PRO A 400 -20.74 6.50 10.14
CA PRO A 400 -21.91 6.91 10.91
C PRO A 400 -21.70 6.82 12.44
N SER A 401 -20.97 5.80 12.92
CA SER A 401 -20.68 5.69 14.35
C SER A 401 -19.78 6.82 14.85
N GLY A 402 -18.82 7.28 14.04
CA GLY A 402 -17.98 8.44 14.37
C GLY A 402 -18.79 9.71 14.54
N LEU A 403 -19.72 9.96 13.62
CA LEU A 403 -20.66 11.09 13.75
C LEU A 403 -21.57 10.94 14.98
N PHE A 404 -22.05 9.74 15.26
CA PHE A 404 -22.87 9.48 16.44
C PHE A 404 -22.09 9.72 17.74
N PHE A 405 -20.88 9.22 17.86
CA PHE A 405 -20.03 9.42 19.04
C PHE A 405 -19.67 10.90 19.25
N ASP A 406 -19.45 11.64 18.16
CA ASP A 406 -19.08 13.04 18.19
C ASP A 406 -20.29 13.95 18.52
N TYR A 407 -21.37 13.86 17.72
CA TYR A 407 -22.50 14.80 17.83
C TYR A 407 -23.55 14.40 18.86
N VAL A 408 -23.71 13.11 19.17
CA VAL A 408 -24.71 12.65 20.14
C VAL A 408 -24.12 12.38 21.51
N LEU A 409 -22.96 11.70 21.57
CA LEU A 409 -22.32 11.35 22.84
C LEU A 409 -21.27 12.38 23.30
N SER A 410 -20.86 13.31 22.43
CA SER A 410 -19.90 14.38 22.69
C SER A 410 -18.54 13.87 23.22
N HIS A 411 -18.05 12.74 22.70
CA HIS A 411 -16.77 12.16 23.11
C HIS A 411 -15.55 12.95 22.60
N GLY A 412 -15.75 14.04 21.85
CA GLY A 412 -14.66 14.86 21.31
C GLY A 412 -13.87 14.16 20.21
N PRO A 413 -12.55 14.46 20.08
CA PRO A 413 -11.73 13.93 18.97
C PRO A 413 -11.53 12.41 19.03
N GLU A 414 -11.72 11.78 20.17
CA GLU A 414 -11.64 10.33 20.37
C GLU A 414 -12.73 9.57 19.59
N SER A 415 -13.86 10.24 19.29
CA SER A 415 -14.99 9.69 18.52
C SER A 415 -14.52 9.05 17.22
N TYR A 416 -13.57 9.67 16.53
CA TYR A 416 -13.07 9.23 15.24
C TYR A 416 -12.08 8.07 15.36
N TRP A 417 -11.40 7.92 16.47
CA TRP A 417 -10.58 6.77 16.76
C TRP A 417 -11.43 5.56 17.17
N GLN A 418 -12.44 5.80 18.00
CA GLN A 418 -13.41 4.76 18.39
C GLN A 418 -14.16 4.20 17.18
N CYS A 419 -14.54 5.06 16.23
CA CYS A 419 -15.21 4.58 15.02
C CYS A 419 -14.29 3.78 14.10
N ILE A 420 -13.00 4.11 14.02
CA ILE A 420 -12.01 3.31 13.30
C ILE A 420 -11.93 1.90 13.92
N ASP A 421 -11.80 1.81 15.23
CA ASP A 421 -11.76 0.52 15.95
C ASP A 421 -13.01 -0.31 15.66
N LEU A 422 -14.20 0.31 15.69
CA LEU A 422 -15.46 -0.36 15.39
C LEU A 422 -15.54 -0.81 13.92
N GLY A 423 -15.12 0.04 13.00
CA GLY A 423 -15.14 -0.24 11.56
C GLY A 423 -14.18 -1.37 11.17
N VAL A 424 -12.93 -1.27 11.59
CA VAL A 424 -11.91 -2.29 11.30
C VAL A 424 -12.25 -3.60 12.02
N GLY A 425 -12.75 -3.53 13.27
CA GLY A 425 -13.24 -4.71 14.00
C GLY A 425 -14.40 -5.40 13.28
N THR A 426 -15.37 -4.64 12.79
CA THR A 426 -16.48 -5.17 11.97
C THR A 426 -15.95 -5.81 10.68
N SER A 427 -15.01 -5.16 9.99
CA SER A 427 -14.36 -5.69 8.80
C SER A 427 -13.68 -7.04 9.08
N ALA A 428 -12.89 -7.11 10.17
CA ALA A 428 -12.22 -8.35 10.58
C ALA A 428 -13.21 -9.49 10.82
N LEU A 429 -14.30 -9.25 11.55
CA LEU A 429 -15.32 -10.27 11.82
C LEU A 429 -16.01 -10.76 10.53
N LEU A 430 -16.39 -9.84 9.64
CA LEU A 430 -17.02 -10.19 8.37
C LEU A 430 -16.07 -10.98 7.47
N LEU A 431 -14.80 -10.59 7.41
CA LEU A 431 -13.77 -11.26 6.62
C LEU A 431 -13.44 -12.66 7.17
N ILE A 432 -13.41 -12.86 8.51
CA ILE A 432 -13.28 -14.20 9.13
C ILE A 432 -14.45 -15.09 8.67
N GLY A 433 -15.68 -14.59 8.73
CA GLY A 433 -16.85 -15.33 8.25
C GLY A 433 -16.75 -15.72 6.78
N ARG A 434 -16.27 -14.80 5.93
CA ARG A 434 -16.05 -15.08 4.50
C ARG A 434 -14.97 -16.11 4.25
N LEU A 435 -13.84 -16.01 4.97
CA LEU A 435 -12.75 -16.98 4.86
C LEU A 435 -13.22 -18.38 5.24
N TRP A 436 -13.90 -18.51 6.39
CA TRP A 436 -14.46 -19.77 6.83
C TRP A 436 -15.44 -20.40 5.82
N TRP A 437 -16.28 -19.57 5.19
CA TRP A 437 -17.22 -20.02 4.17
C TRP A 437 -16.51 -20.54 2.92
N ILE A 438 -15.49 -19.80 2.41
CA ILE A 438 -14.78 -20.17 1.19
C ILE A 438 -13.96 -21.45 1.39
N GLU A 439 -13.29 -21.57 2.54
CA GLU A 439 -12.52 -22.76 2.88
C GLU A 439 -13.38 -24.03 2.99
N ARG A 440 -14.62 -23.89 3.48
CA ARG A 440 -15.58 -25.00 3.52
C ARG A 440 -16.15 -25.37 2.16
N LYS A 441 -16.43 -24.38 1.33
CA LYS A 441 -16.95 -24.61 -0.02
C LYS A 441 -15.96 -25.40 -0.87
N VAL A 442 -14.72 -24.95 -0.90
CA VAL A 442 -13.66 -25.52 -1.75
C VAL A 442 -13.26 -26.95 -1.34
N THR A 443 -13.57 -27.39 -0.13
CA THR A 443 -13.34 -28.79 0.29
C THR A 443 -14.51 -29.72 0.00
N ARG A 444 -15.65 -29.20 -0.45
CA ARG A 444 -16.81 -30.01 -0.83
C ARG A 444 -16.87 -30.27 -2.33
N ASP A 445 -16.20 -29.43 -3.12
CA ASP A 445 -16.01 -29.55 -4.57
C ASP A 445 -14.69 -30.30 -4.87
#